data_053434f15bd48ff558dfd27d185fd002
#
_entry.id   053434f15bd48ff558dfd27d185fd002
#
_cell.length_a   1.000
_cell.length_b   1.000
_cell.length_c   1.000
_cell.angle_alpha   90.00
_cell.angle_beta   90.00
_cell.angle_gamma   90.00
#
_symmetry.space_group_name_H-M   'P 1'
#
loop_
_entity.id
_entity.type
_entity.pdbx_description
1 polymer ?
#
loop_
_entity_poly.entity_id
_entity_poly.type
_entity_poly.pdbx_seq_one_letter_code
_entity_poly.pdbx_strand_id
1 'polypeptide(L)'
;MQTVKAENDYGNCEYKLKLDNPTLNRVDHLTTQMIFRLNEGFGRALYRLGVEDNGVCLGISSQEMKETLSILFYMARNQNAEIEVEKVR
;
A
#
# COMPACT_ATOMS: atom_id res chain seq x y z
N MET A 1 17.41 -13.82 1.98
CA MET A 1 16.41 -12.79 1.63
C MET A 1 15.01 -13.42 1.67
N GLN A 2 14.08 -12.77 2.33
CA GLN A 2 12.70 -13.26 2.42
C GLN A 2 11.91 -12.83 1.18
N THR A 3 11.09 -13.74 0.67
CA THR A 3 10.23 -13.43 -0.47
C THR A 3 8.81 -13.95 -0.20
N VAL A 4 7.86 -13.30 -0.84
CA VAL A 4 6.47 -13.78 -0.93
C VAL A 4 6.13 -13.92 -2.41
N LYS A 5 4.92 -14.33 -2.74
CA LYS A 5 4.50 -14.39 -4.14
C LYS A 5 4.59 -13.00 -4.77
N ALA A 6 4.86 -12.95 -6.08
CA ALA A 6 4.79 -11.69 -6.80
C ALA A 6 3.38 -11.10 -6.70
N GLU A 7 3.29 -9.76 -6.81
CA GLU A 7 2.01 -9.06 -6.75
C GLU A 7 1.08 -9.57 -7.87
N ASN A 8 -0.16 -9.83 -7.49
CA ASN A 8 -1.19 -10.18 -8.46
C ASN A 8 -1.82 -8.88 -8.98
N ASP A 9 -2.00 -8.77 -10.30
CA ASP A 9 -2.65 -7.59 -10.90
C ASP A 9 -4.13 -7.51 -10.53
N TYR A 10 -4.72 -8.61 -10.10
CA TYR A 10 -6.11 -8.68 -9.66
C TYR A 10 -6.18 -8.96 -8.16
N GLY A 11 -7.40 -8.86 -7.60
CA GLY A 11 -7.59 -9.08 -6.18
C GLY A 11 -7.33 -7.82 -5.37
N ASN A 12 -7.38 -7.96 -4.05
CA ASN A 12 -7.39 -6.80 -3.15
C ASN A 12 -6.06 -6.52 -2.45
N CYS A 13 -4.98 -7.16 -2.87
CA CYS A 13 -3.68 -6.99 -2.24
C CYS A 13 -2.76 -6.15 -3.11
N GLU A 14 -2.24 -5.08 -2.53
CA GLU A 14 -1.31 -4.16 -3.18
C GLU A 14 0.05 -4.24 -2.49
N TYR A 15 1.13 -4.34 -3.27
CA TYR A 15 2.49 -4.30 -2.72
C TYR A 15 3.08 -2.92 -2.96
N LYS A 16 3.71 -2.37 -1.93
CA LYS A 16 4.45 -1.10 -2.03
C LYS A 16 5.75 -1.23 -1.25
N LEU A 17 6.86 -0.87 -1.89
CA LEU A 17 8.12 -0.81 -1.17
C LEU A 17 8.03 0.28 -0.10
N LYS A 18 7.74 1.49 -0.53
CA LYS A 18 7.48 2.64 0.34
C LYS A 18 6.78 3.73 -0.47
N LEU A 19 6.19 4.70 0.24
CA LEU A 19 5.64 5.91 -0.37
C LEU A 19 6.34 7.10 0.27
N ASP A 20 6.87 8.00 -0.55
CA ASP A 20 7.52 9.21 -0.06
C ASP A 20 7.33 10.36 -1.07
N ASN A 21 7.14 11.55 -0.55
CA ASN A 21 7.05 12.81 -1.31
C ASN A 21 6.38 12.69 -2.68
N PRO A 22 5.17 12.10 -2.78
CA PRO A 22 4.53 11.91 -4.08
C PRO A 22 4.07 13.25 -4.66
N THR A 23 4.17 13.40 -5.98
CA THR A 23 3.54 14.51 -6.69
C THR A 23 2.02 14.31 -6.69
N LEU A 24 1.26 15.36 -7.05
CA LEU A 24 -0.19 15.26 -7.16
C LEU A 24 -0.60 14.18 -8.14
N ASN A 25 0.06 14.10 -9.29
CA ASN A 25 -0.22 13.05 -10.28
C ASN A 25 0.04 11.66 -9.70
N ARG A 26 1.08 11.52 -8.90
CA ARG A 26 1.40 10.24 -8.26
C ARG A 26 0.34 9.88 -7.22
N VAL A 27 -0.12 10.83 -6.43
CA VAL A 27 -1.18 10.61 -5.44
C VAL A 27 -2.47 10.17 -6.14
N ASP A 28 -2.83 10.81 -7.25
CA ASP A 28 -4.00 10.42 -8.03
C ASP A 28 -3.89 8.99 -8.53
N HIS A 29 -2.72 8.61 -9.04
CA HIS A 29 -2.46 7.26 -9.51
C HIS A 29 -2.56 6.24 -8.37
N LEU A 30 -1.94 6.56 -7.23
CA LEU A 30 -1.99 5.70 -6.04
C LEU A 30 -3.42 5.55 -5.52
N THR A 31 -4.20 6.63 -5.56
CA THR A 31 -5.60 6.62 -5.14
C THR A 31 -6.43 5.73 -6.07
N THR A 32 -6.19 5.81 -7.37
CA THR A 32 -6.85 4.94 -8.34
C THR A 32 -6.56 3.47 -8.05
N GLN A 33 -5.31 3.15 -7.72
CA GLN A 33 -4.93 1.79 -7.33
C GLN A 33 -5.68 1.34 -6.06
N MET A 34 -5.79 2.23 -5.07
CA MET A 34 -6.51 1.92 -3.83
C MET A 34 -7.99 1.65 -4.10
N ILE A 35 -8.63 2.46 -4.93
CA ILE A 35 -10.04 2.26 -5.30
C ILE A 35 -10.20 0.89 -5.99
N PHE A 36 -9.31 0.56 -6.91
CA PHE A 36 -9.33 -0.74 -7.58
C PHE A 36 -9.27 -1.88 -6.57
N ARG A 37 -8.31 -1.82 -5.62
CA ARG A 37 -8.15 -2.86 -4.62
C ARG A 37 -9.35 -2.96 -3.68
N LEU A 38 -9.93 -1.81 -3.29
CA LEU A 38 -11.13 -1.80 -2.47
C LEU A 38 -12.32 -2.44 -3.21
N ASN A 39 -12.46 -2.15 -4.49
CA ASN A 39 -13.52 -2.75 -5.30
C ASN A 39 -13.31 -4.26 -5.45
N GLU A 40 -12.09 -4.71 -5.68
CA GLU A 40 -11.78 -6.14 -5.78
C GLU A 40 -12.02 -6.89 -4.46
N GLY A 41 -11.87 -6.21 -3.34
CA GLY A 41 -12.04 -6.79 -2.01
C GLY A 41 -13.36 -6.49 -1.35
N PHE A 42 -14.34 -5.97 -2.10
CA PHE A 42 -15.66 -5.65 -1.57
C PHE A 42 -15.59 -4.70 -0.36
N GLY A 43 -14.76 -3.67 -0.49
CA GLY A 43 -14.55 -2.66 0.54
C GLY A 43 -13.34 -2.90 1.43
N ARG A 44 -12.55 -3.94 1.18
CA ARG A 44 -11.33 -4.23 1.94
C ARG A 44 -10.15 -4.36 1.01
N ALA A 45 -9.09 -3.63 1.30
CA ALA A 45 -7.81 -3.75 0.58
C ALA A 45 -6.70 -4.05 1.58
N LEU A 46 -5.75 -4.87 1.18
CA LEU A 46 -4.59 -5.22 1.98
C LEU A 46 -3.34 -4.64 1.32
N TYR A 47 -2.57 -3.89 2.08
CA TYR A 47 -1.30 -3.34 1.61
C TYR A 47 -0.14 -4.02 2.31
N ARG A 48 0.78 -4.56 1.53
CA ARG A 48 2.04 -5.11 2.04
C ARG A 48 3.13 -4.10 1.78
N LEU A 49 3.68 -3.54 2.86
CA LEU A 49 4.70 -2.50 2.79
C LEU A 49 6.09 -3.12 2.94
N GLY A 50 7.08 -2.49 2.31
CA GLY A 50 8.44 -3.01 2.30
C GLY A 50 8.63 -4.18 1.35
N VAL A 51 7.71 -4.38 0.41
CA VAL A 51 7.71 -5.52 -0.52
C VAL A 51 7.68 -4.99 -1.95
N GLU A 52 8.58 -5.48 -2.78
CA GLU A 52 8.59 -5.15 -4.20
C GLU A 52 7.52 -5.95 -4.96
N ASP A 53 7.15 -5.50 -6.14
CA ASP A 53 6.10 -6.15 -6.95
C ASP A 53 6.43 -7.61 -7.27
N ASN A 54 7.72 -7.94 -7.36
CA ASN A 54 8.16 -9.32 -7.59
C ASN A 54 8.14 -10.19 -6.33
N GLY A 55 7.75 -9.63 -5.17
CA GLY A 55 7.63 -10.36 -3.92
C GLY A 55 8.86 -10.31 -3.03
N VAL A 56 9.91 -9.61 -3.43
CA VAL A 56 11.12 -9.48 -2.60
C VAL A 56 10.82 -8.57 -1.42
N CYS A 57 11.03 -9.06 -0.21
CA CYS A 57 10.79 -8.32 1.02
C CYS A 57 12.07 -7.61 1.45
N LEU A 58 12.16 -6.31 1.18
CA LEU A 58 13.32 -5.49 1.55
C LEU A 58 13.15 -4.84 2.91
N GLY A 59 11.91 -4.73 3.38
CA GLY A 59 11.61 -4.01 4.61
C GLY A 59 11.55 -2.51 4.38
N ILE A 60 11.29 -1.79 5.46
CA ILE A 60 11.10 -0.35 5.42
C ILE A 60 11.55 0.20 6.77
N SER A 61 12.25 1.32 6.77
CA SER A 61 12.70 1.95 8.01
C SER A 61 11.52 2.55 8.78
N SER A 62 11.73 2.85 10.06
CA SER A 62 10.69 3.48 10.89
C SER A 62 10.24 4.81 10.31
N GLN A 63 11.19 5.61 9.80
CA GLN A 63 10.86 6.91 9.20
C GLN A 63 10.08 6.73 7.90
N GLU A 64 10.50 5.80 7.06
CA GLU A 64 9.81 5.49 5.81
C GLU A 64 8.40 4.94 6.08
N MET A 65 8.26 4.14 7.13
CA MET A 65 6.95 3.63 7.54
C MET A 65 6.01 4.76 7.94
N LYS A 66 6.50 5.75 8.73
CA LYS A 66 5.70 6.90 9.12
C LYS A 66 5.23 7.69 7.90
N GLU A 67 6.13 7.96 6.96
CA GLU A 67 5.80 8.70 5.74
C GLU A 67 4.79 7.94 4.89
N THR A 68 5.02 6.65 4.71
CA THR A 68 4.13 5.78 3.94
C THR A 68 2.73 5.73 4.56
N LEU A 69 2.65 5.53 5.87
CA LEU A 69 1.37 5.50 6.57
C LEU A 69 0.63 6.83 6.48
N SER A 70 1.34 7.95 6.58
CA SER A 70 0.72 9.28 6.44
C SER A 70 0.02 9.43 5.09
N ILE A 71 0.68 8.99 4.02
CA ILE A 71 0.12 9.06 2.67
C ILE A 71 -1.07 8.11 2.53
N LEU A 72 -0.95 6.89 3.05
CA LEU A 72 -2.04 5.92 3.01
C LEU A 72 -3.26 6.40 3.82
N PHE A 73 -3.04 6.99 4.98
CA PHE A 73 -4.12 7.56 5.79
C PHE A 73 -4.86 8.65 5.03
N TYR A 74 -4.12 9.53 4.35
CA TYR A 74 -4.70 10.59 3.55
C TYR A 74 -5.59 10.01 2.45
N MET A 75 -5.08 9.03 1.70
CA MET A 75 -5.83 8.41 0.60
C MET A 75 -7.06 7.67 1.11
N ALA A 76 -6.90 6.90 2.19
CA ALA A 76 -8.00 6.14 2.78
C ALA A 76 -9.11 7.05 3.28
N ARG A 77 -8.75 8.15 3.94
CA ARG A 77 -9.70 9.14 4.42
C ARG A 77 -10.56 9.69 3.29
N ASN A 78 -9.95 9.96 2.14
CA ASN A 78 -10.67 10.47 0.97
C ASN A 78 -11.65 9.43 0.40
N GLN A 79 -11.46 8.15 0.72
CA GLN A 79 -12.35 7.07 0.31
C GLN A 79 -13.28 6.62 1.45
N ASN A 80 -13.34 7.36 2.55
CA ASN A 80 -14.10 6.99 3.76
C ASN A 80 -13.70 5.60 4.27
N ALA A 81 -12.43 5.25 4.15
CA ALA A 81 -11.89 3.98 4.61
C ALA A 81 -11.04 4.19 5.85
N GLU A 82 -11.00 3.19 6.70
CA GLU A 82 -10.15 3.16 7.88
C GLU A 82 -8.93 2.28 7.62
N ILE A 83 -7.82 2.60 8.28
CA ILE A 83 -6.59 1.81 8.19
C ILE A 83 -6.36 1.11 9.51
N GLU A 84 -6.05 -0.17 9.43
CA GLU A 84 -5.65 -0.98 10.55
C GLU A 84 -4.27 -1.57 10.25
N VAL A 85 -3.32 -1.39 11.16
CA VAL A 85 -1.97 -1.95 11.01
C VAL A 85 -1.95 -3.30 11.74
N GLU A 86 -1.86 -4.38 10.96
CA GLU A 86 -1.94 -5.72 11.53
C GLU A 86 -0.60 -6.23 12.04
N LYS A 87 0.50 -5.88 11.37
CA LYS A 87 1.79 -6.47 11.70
C LYS A 87 2.93 -5.56 11.30
N VAL A 88 3.84 -5.36 12.24
CA VAL A 88 5.08 -4.61 12.01
C VAL A 88 6.25 -5.51 12.40
N ARG A 89 7.22 -5.64 11.50
CA ARG A 89 8.43 -6.41 11.75
C ARG A 89 9.66 -5.55 11.56
#